data_521581cf55db51bd5b43dd80008493c9
#
_entry.id   521581cf55db51bd5b43dd80008493c9
#
_cell.length_a   1.000
_cell.length_b   1.000
_cell.length_c   1.000
_cell.angle_alpha   90.00
_cell.angle_beta   90.00
_cell.angle_gamma   90.00
#
_symmetry.space_group_name_H-M   'P 1'
#
loop_
_entity.id
_entity.type
_entity.pdbx_description
1 polymer ?
#
loop_
_entity_poly.entity_id
_entity_poly.type
_entity_poly.pdbx_seq_one_letter_code
_entity_poly.pdbx_strand_id
1 'polypeptide(L)'
;MSEIRVNTAHGWWAMAGWARSYRMLAVPVKVASRQGIIWSMPTVIHKPSPFQRLMPLLKGFDGPLAFGIFLLACAGLLTMYSSGFANGARFFDHGRNMMIAGFIMFVVAQIPPQRLMAFAVPLYTVGVALLVTVALFGLTKKGARRWLNVGIVIQPSEIMKIAMPLMLAWWFQKREGQLRPLDFLVAGLLLMVPVGLIMRQPDLGTSILVLSAGMAVIFFAGLSWWLIVPPIILGVIGVGLVVLFEPTLCADGFRWPILHDYQQQRICTLLDPSRDPLGKGFHIIQGMIAIGSGGFWGKGFMQGTQTHLDFIPERTTDFVFAAFGEEFGLVGNLLLIAGFIFLILRGLAIAVEGPTLFARLLAGSVTLSFFIYAFVNMGMVSGMLPVVGVPLPFISYGGTAMVTLGLGLGILMSVAKAKQLVQS
;
A
#
# COMPACT_ATOMS: atom_id res chain seq x y z
N MET A 1 46.78 14.29 -37.30
CA MET A 1 46.58 15.52 -38.04
C MET A 1 45.17 15.51 -38.59
N SER A 2 44.24 16.17 -37.96
CA SER A 2 42.95 16.58 -38.52
C SER A 2 42.49 17.78 -37.68
N GLU A 3 42.52 18.93 -38.32
CA GLU A 3 42.17 20.26 -37.78
C GLU A 3 40.65 20.31 -37.50
N ILE A 4 40.28 20.68 -36.28
CA ILE A 4 38.92 21.09 -35.94
C ILE A 4 38.87 22.63 -36.10
N ARG A 5 38.28 23.11 -37.21
CA ARG A 5 37.92 24.53 -37.37
C ARG A 5 36.72 24.83 -36.50
N VAL A 6 36.88 25.66 -35.48
CA VAL A 6 35.76 26.27 -34.75
C VAL A 6 35.38 27.56 -35.46
N ASN A 7 34.15 27.62 -35.97
CA ASN A 7 33.60 28.79 -36.65
C ASN A 7 33.06 29.78 -35.59
N THR A 8 33.79 30.86 -35.36
CA THR A 8 33.44 31.93 -34.42
C THR A 8 32.81 33.10 -35.18
N ALA A 9 31.52 33.09 -35.39
CA ALA A 9 30.71 34.29 -35.62
C ALA A 9 29.22 33.96 -35.58
N HIS A 10 28.48 34.60 -34.73
CA HIS A 10 27.03 34.62 -34.46
C HIS A 10 26.59 33.91 -33.16
N GLY A 11 26.65 34.64 -32.06
CA GLY A 11 26.10 34.17 -30.79
C GLY A 11 26.26 35.08 -29.58
N TRP A 12 26.83 36.25 -29.72
CA TRP A 12 27.17 37.12 -28.56
C TRP A 12 26.02 37.98 -28.02
N TRP A 13 24.91 38.12 -28.73
CA TRP A 13 23.82 39.01 -28.32
C TRP A 13 22.69 38.35 -27.51
N ALA A 14 22.64 37.06 -27.42
CA ALA A 14 21.61 36.35 -26.64
C ALA A 14 21.98 36.18 -25.16
N MET A 15 23.22 36.37 -24.74
CA MET A 15 23.68 36.17 -23.36
C MET A 15 23.65 37.43 -22.46
N ALA A 16 23.40 38.60 -23.00
CA ALA A 16 23.42 39.87 -22.22
C ALA A 16 22.20 40.05 -21.30
N GLY A 17 21.10 39.31 -21.53
CA GLY A 17 19.87 39.40 -20.73
C GLY A 17 19.87 38.54 -19.44
N TRP A 18 20.71 37.53 -19.34
CA TRP A 18 20.72 36.57 -18.25
C TRP A 18 21.72 36.87 -17.13
N ALA A 19 22.65 37.82 -17.36
CA ALA A 19 23.77 38.11 -16.44
C ALA A 19 23.38 38.90 -15.17
N ARG A 20 22.14 39.35 -14.99
CA ARG A 20 21.78 40.22 -13.85
C ARG A 20 21.35 39.51 -12.56
N SER A 21 21.21 38.19 -12.55
CA SER A 21 20.72 37.47 -11.36
C SER A 21 21.75 36.58 -10.66
N TYR A 22 23.00 36.54 -11.09
CA TYR A 22 24.01 35.65 -10.51
C TYR A 22 25.23 36.43 -10.02
N ARG A 23 25.50 36.36 -8.70
CA ARG A 23 26.82 36.77 -8.17
C ARG A 23 27.85 35.75 -8.64
N MET A 24 28.66 36.12 -9.63
CA MET A 24 29.78 35.31 -10.11
C MET A 24 30.95 35.45 -9.13
N LEU A 25 31.33 34.34 -8.51
CA LEU A 25 32.62 34.19 -7.85
C LEU A 25 33.58 33.50 -8.84
N ALA A 26 34.39 34.31 -9.55
CA ALA A 26 35.43 33.79 -10.42
C ALA A 26 36.69 33.53 -9.59
N VAL A 27 37.08 32.28 -9.45
CA VAL A 27 38.36 31.90 -8.82
C VAL A 27 39.32 31.50 -9.95
N PRO A 28 40.45 32.24 -10.19
CA PRO A 28 41.42 31.82 -11.19
C PRO A 28 42.23 30.64 -10.71
N VAL A 29 42.20 29.53 -11.46
CA VAL A 29 43.05 28.36 -11.19
C VAL A 29 44.32 28.45 -12.03
N LYS A 30 45.47 28.51 -11.37
CA LYS A 30 46.80 28.42 -12.03
C LYS A 30 47.13 26.94 -12.30
N VAL A 31 47.21 26.55 -13.55
CA VAL A 31 47.72 25.23 -13.96
C VAL A 31 49.10 25.45 -14.58
N ALA A 32 50.16 24.92 -13.96
CA ALA A 32 51.51 24.97 -14.50
C ALA A 32 51.69 23.81 -15.51
N SER A 33 51.99 24.13 -16.77
CA SER A 33 52.44 23.17 -17.78
C SER A 33 53.88 23.44 -18.20
N ARG A 34 54.57 22.41 -18.74
CA ARG A 34 55.98 22.49 -19.19
C ARG A 34 56.21 23.50 -20.34
N GLN A 35 55.21 24.11 -20.90
CA GLN A 35 55.29 25.00 -22.07
C GLN A 35 54.84 26.45 -21.82
N GLY A 36 54.66 26.89 -20.58
CA GLY A 36 54.22 28.25 -20.25
C GLY A 36 52.92 28.33 -19.49
N ILE A 37 52.61 29.49 -18.96
CA ILE A 37 51.41 29.79 -18.18
C ILE A 37 50.21 29.89 -19.15
N ILE A 38 49.34 28.87 -19.15
CA ILE A 38 48.05 28.92 -19.86
C ILE A 38 47.00 29.44 -18.88
N TRP A 39 46.40 30.55 -19.16
CA TRP A 39 45.24 31.07 -18.44
C TRP A 39 44.01 30.19 -18.80
N SER A 40 43.60 29.34 -17.90
CA SER A 40 42.30 28.64 -18.06
C SER A 40 41.17 29.64 -17.79
N MET A 41 40.13 29.61 -18.62
CA MET A 41 38.93 30.41 -18.37
C MET A 41 38.37 30.05 -16.99
N PRO A 42 37.90 31.05 -16.20
CA PRO A 42 37.34 30.78 -14.89
C PRO A 42 36.11 29.87 -15.04
N THR A 43 36.16 28.72 -14.39
CA THR A 43 34.99 27.85 -14.27
C THR A 43 33.95 28.59 -13.44
N VAL A 44 32.88 29.01 -14.09
CA VAL A 44 31.74 29.67 -13.45
C VAL A 44 30.99 28.57 -12.63
N ILE A 45 31.26 28.54 -11.34
CA ILE A 45 30.50 27.67 -10.42
C ILE A 45 29.14 28.33 -10.18
N HIS A 46 28.15 27.92 -10.97
CA HIS A 46 26.77 28.31 -10.71
C HIS A 46 26.30 27.65 -9.40
N LYS A 47 26.01 28.46 -8.38
CA LYS A 47 25.27 27.97 -7.22
C LYS A 47 23.88 27.53 -7.71
N PRO A 48 23.53 26.25 -7.66
CA PRO A 48 22.21 25.79 -8.13
C PRO A 48 21.13 26.49 -7.31
N SER A 49 20.07 26.96 -7.99
CA SER A 49 18.91 27.52 -7.33
C SER A 49 18.26 26.46 -6.39
N PRO A 50 17.50 26.85 -5.34
CA PRO A 50 16.80 25.91 -4.48
C PRO A 50 15.97 24.91 -5.28
N PHE A 51 15.34 25.37 -6.36
CA PHE A 51 14.55 24.52 -7.27
C PHE A 51 15.44 23.52 -8.03
N GLN A 52 16.62 23.92 -8.50
CA GLN A 52 17.59 23.01 -9.15
C GLN A 52 18.16 21.96 -8.18
N ARG A 53 18.21 22.24 -6.87
CA ARG A 53 18.60 21.27 -5.84
C ARG A 53 17.49 20.25 -5.54
N LEU A 54 16.22 20.63 -5.69
CA LEU A 54 15.08 19.73 -5.53
C LEU A 54 14.83 18.86 -6.78
N MET A 55 15.21 19.32 -7.96
CA MET A 55 14.99 18.61 -9.22
C MET A 55 15.56 17.17 -9.25
N PRO A 56 16.77 16.88 -8.73
CA PRO A 56 17.30 15.52 -8.66
C PRO A 56 16.49 14.60 -7.72
N LEU A 57 15.82 15.15 -6.70
CA LEU A 57 14.97 14.40 -5.79
C LEU A 57 13.66 13.97 -6.47
N LEU A 58 13.16 14.78 -7.41
CA LEU A 58 11.96 14.49 -8.20
C LEU A 58 12.28 13.70 -9.47
N LYS A 59 13.53 13.74 -9.96
CA LYS A 59 13.97 12.90 -11.07
C LYS A 59 13.88 11.42 -10.67
N GLY A 60 13.18 10.63 -11.49
CA GLY A 60 12.98 9.21 -11.25
C GLY A 60 11.68 8.85 -10.53
N PHE A 61 10.83 9.83 -10.16
CA PHE A 61 9.46 9.54 -9.77
C PHE A 61 8.67 9.04 -10.98
N ASP A 62 7.93 7.96 -10.77
CA ASP A 62 7.04 7.43 -11.80
C ASP A 62 5.81 8.32 -11.94
N GLY A 63 5.73 9.07 -13.04
CA GLY A 63 4.64 10.01 -13.29
C GLY A 63 3.26 9.36 -13.35
N PRO A 64 3.07 8.27 -14.12
CA PRO A 64 1.79 7.55 -14.18
C PRO A 64 1.33 7.04 -12.81
N LEU A 65 2.23 6.45 -12.01
CA LEU A 65 1.90 6.00 -10.65
C LEU A 65 1.50 7.18 -9.77
N ALA A 66 2.26 8.30 -9.81
CA ALA A 66 1.95 9.51 -9.04
C ALA A 66 0.59 10.10 -9.42
N PHE A 67 0.25 10.08 -10.71
CA PHE A 67 -1.05 10.53 -11.19
C PHE A 67 -2.21 9.66 -10.68
N GLY A 68 -2.06 8.32 -10.71
CA GLY A 68 -3.06 7.40 -10.15
C GLY A 68 -3.27 7.60 -8.65
N ILE A 69 -2.17 7.78 -7.90
CA ILE A 69 -2.22 8.09 -6.46
C ILE A 69 -2.98 9.40 -6.21
N PHE A 70 -2.68 10.43 -7.00
CA PHE A 70 -3.34 11.74 -6.87
C PHE A 70 -4.84 11.65 -7.13
N LEU A 71 -5.28 10.94 -8.18
CA LEU A 71 -6.71 10.74 -8.48
C LEU A 71 -7.43 10.02 -7.35
N LEU A 72 -6.87 8.92 -6.84
CA LEU A 72 -7.47 8.18 -5.72
C LEU A 72 -7.48 9.00 -4.43
N ALA A 73 -6.43 9.79 -4.17
CA ALA A 73 -6.38 10.69 -3.03
C ALA A 73 -7.47 11.78 -3.11
N CYS A 74 -7.68 12.37 -4.29
CA CYS A 74 -8.77 13.32 -4.51
C CYS A 74 -10.16 12.68 -4.28
N ALA A 75 -10.38 11.47 -4.82
CA ALA A 75 -11.62 10.73 -4.58
C ALA A 75 -11.81 10.46 -3.08
N GLY A 76 -10.75 10.09 -2.36
CA GLY A 76 -10.78 9.87 -0.91
C GLY A 76 -11.12 11.13 -0.12
N LEU A 77 -10.55 12.28 -0.47
CA LEU A 77 -10.86 13.55 0.18
C LEU A 77 -12.30 13.97 -0.08
N LEU A 78 -12.81 13.83 -1.30
CA LEU A 78 -14.21 14.11 -1.64
C LEU A 78 -15.14 13.22 -0.82
N THR A 79 -14.89 11.91 -0.81
CA THR A 79 -15.71 10.96 -0.04
C THR A 79 -15.67 11.25 1.46
N MET A 80 -14.48 11.56 1.99
CA MET A 80 -14.33 11.86 3.42
C MET A 80 -15.00 13.17 3.81
N TYR A 81 -15.01 14.15 2.93
CA TYR A 81 -15.75 15.41 3.16
C TYR A 81 -17.24 15.15 3.31
N SER A 82 -17.82 14.34 2.42
CA SER A 82 -19.24 14.00 2.48
C SER A 82 -19.56 13.05 3.64
N SER A 83 -18.90 11.90 3.74
CA SER A 83 -19.21 10.90 4.79
C SER A 83 -18.86 11.37 6.21
N GLY A 84 -17.95 12.34 6.34
CA GLY A 84 -17.50 12.92 7.61
C GLY A 84 -18.26 14.17 8.04
N PHE A 85 -19.36 14.56 7.38
CA PHE A 85 -20.07 15.82 7.56
C PHE A 85 -20.44 16.15 9.03
N ALA A 86 -20.82 15.14 9.81
CA ALA A 86 -21.20 15.31 11.21
C ALA A 86 -19.97 15.63 12.11
N ASN A 87 -18.76 15.37 11.64
CA ASN A 87 -17.52 15.62 12.38
C ASN A 87 -16.45 16.16 11.43
N GLY A 88 -16.46 17.46 11.16
CA GLY A 88 -15.51 18.15 10.28
C GLY A 88 -14.04 17.90 10.64
N ALA A 89 -13.71 17.58 11.90
CA ALA A 89 -12.36 17.22 12.31
C ALA A 89 -11.84 15.99 11.57
N ARG A 90 -12.69 15.01 11.24
CA ARG A 90 -12.27 13.80 10.51
C ARG A 90 -11.74 14.09 9.12
N PHE A 91 -12.30 15.04 8.41
CA PHE A 91 -11.80 15.48 7.10
C PHE A 91 -10.39 16.04 7.20
N PHE A 92 -10.15 16.96 8.16
CA PHE A 92 -8.82 17.54 8.37
C PHE A 92 -7.80 16.50 8.84
N ASP A 93 -8.20 15.59 9.74
CA ASP A 93 -7.35 14.49 10.19
C ASP A 93 -6.99 13.53 9.05
N HIS A 94 -7.95 13.24 8.16
CA HIS A 94 -7.70 12.40 6.98
C HIS A 94 -6.72 13.08 6.01
N GLY A 95 -6.92 14.36 5.71
CA GLY A 95 -6.00 15.15 4.90
C GLY A 95 -4.60 15.21 5.51
N ARG A 96 -4.48 15.42 6.82
CA ARG A 96 -3.21 15.37 7.54
C ARG A 96 -2.54 13.99 7.41
N ASN A 97 -3.28 12.90 7.59
CA ASN A 97 -2.75 11.54 7.45
C ASN A 97 -2.29 11.25 6.02
N MET A 98 -3.00 11.75 5.02
CA MET A 98 -2.57 11.68 3.62
C MET A 98 -1.28 12.46 3.36
N MET A 99 -1.14 13.65 3.93
CA MET A 99 0.11 14.44 3.81
C MET A 99 1.27 13.71 4.47
N ILE A 100 1.07 13.13 5.67
CA ILE A 100 2.09 12.31 6.34
C ILE A 100 2.46 11.10 5.48
N ALA A 101 1.49 10.38 4.94
CA ALA A 101 1.73 9.25 4.04
C ALA A 101 2.49 9.67 2.77
N GLY A 102 2.13 10.81 2.16
CA GLY A 102 2.84 11.40 1.01
C GLY A 102 4.28 11.78 1.34
N PHE A 103 4.52 12.35 2.52
CA PHE A 103 5.86 12.66 3.01
C PHE A 103 6.69 11.38 3.23
N ILE A 104 6.12 10.36 3.87
CA ILE A 104 6.77 9.05 4.06
C ILE A 104 7.08 8.41 2.70
N MET A 105 6.11 8.41 1.78
CA MET A 105 6.30 7.94 0.40
C MET A 105 7.49 8.66 -0.26
N PHE A 106 7.57 9.97 -0.17
CA PHE A 106 8.65 10.76 -0.73
C PHE A 106 10.02 10.39 -0.12
N VAL A 107 10.10 10.25 1.20
CA VAL A 107 11.34 9.88 1.90
C VAL A 107 11.79 8.47 1.51
N VAL A 108 10.89 7.49 1.54
CA VAL A 108 11.20 6.11 1.19
C VAL A 108 11.60 5.95 -0.27
N ALA A 109 10.98 6.72 -1.17
CA ALA A 109 11.34 6.77 -2.59
C ALA A 109 12.80 7.23 -2.84
N GLN A 110 13.44 7.92 -1.89
CA GLN A 110 14.85 8.31 -1.99
C GLN A 110 15.81 7.18 -1.55
N ILE A 111 15.31 6.15 -0.88
CA ILE A 111 16.13 5.04 -0.37
C ILE A 111 16.25 3.97 -1.46
N PRO A 112 17.45 3.67 -1.98
CA PRO A 112 17.58 2.65 -3.01
C PRO A 112 17.21 1.25 -2.48
N PRO A 113 16.66 0.35 -3.34
CA PRO A 113 16.20 -0.99 -2.92
C PRO A 113 17.27 -1.82 -2.20
N GLN A 114 18.54 -1.65 -2.55
CA GLN A 114 19.67 -2.33 -1.90
C GLN A 114 19.82 -1.96 -0.42
N ARG A 115 19.51 -0.70 -0.05
CA ARG A 115 19.50 -0.28 1.36
C ARG A 115 18.24 -0.79 2.07
N LEU A 116 17.10 -0.82 1.41
CA LEU A 116 15.87 -1.42 1.97
C LEU A 116 16.09 -2.89 2.30
N MET A 117 16.83 -3.61 1.47
CA MET A 117 17.20 -5.02 1.72
C MET A 117 17.96 -5.21 3.04
N ALA A 118 18.80 -4.26 3.45
CA ALA A 118 19.56 -4.36 4.71
C ALA A 118 18.61 -4.30 5.95
N PHE A 119 17.44 -3.69 5.84
CA PHE A 119 16.46 -3.63 6.92
C PHE A 119 15.55 -4.87 7.01
N ALA A 120 15.61 -5.79 6.04
CA ALA A 120 14.67 -6.93 5.95
C ALA A 120 14.72 -7.81 7.22
N VAL A 121 15.90 -8.31 7.60
CA VAL A 121 16.07 -9.19 8.76
C VAL A 121 15.80 -8.44 10.09
N PRO A 122 16.40 -7.26 10.34
CA PRO A 122 16.14 -6.52 11.57
C PRO A 122 14.67 -6.17 11.76
N LEU A 123 13.98 -5.68 10.71
CA LEU A 123 12.59 -5.30 10.81
C LEU A 123 11.66 -6.50 11.05
N TYR A 124 11.95 -7.64 10.41
CA TYR A 124 11.21 -8.87 10.63
C TYR A 124 11.40 -9.40 12.06
N THR A 125 12.64 -9.48 12.55
CA THR A 125 12.93 -10.00 13.91
C THR A 125 12.33 -9.11 14.98
N VAL A 126 12.45 -7.79 14.86
CA VAL A 126 11.80 -6.82 15.76
C VAL A 126 10.28 -6.96 15.67
N GLY A 127 9.71 -7.07 14.48
CA GLY A 127 8.27 -7.25 14.29
C GLY A 127 7.74 -8.51 14.97
N VAL A 128 8.42 -9.65 14.79
CA VAL A 128 8.05 -10.92 15.47
C VAL A 128 8.20 -10.80 16.99
N ALA A 129 9.31 -10.22 17.49
CA ALA A 129 9.50 -10.00 18.92
C ALA A 129 8.38 -9.13 19.51
N LEU A 130 7.98 -8.06 18.83
CA LEU A 130 6.85 -7.21 19.25
C LEU A 130 5.52 -7.96 19.21
N LEU A 131 5.27 -8.84 18.22
CA LEU A 131 4.07 -9.69 18.19
C LEU A 131 4.01 -10.65 19.38
N VAL A 132 5.15 -11.26 19.75
CA VAL A 132 5.26 -12.10 20.95
C VAL A 132 4.99 -11.26 22.20
N THR A 133 5.56 -10.05 22.29
CA THR A 133 5.32 -9.14 23.42
C THR A 133 3.84 -8.75 23.54
N VAL A 134 3.12 -8.53 22.41
CA VAL A 134 1.66 -8.31 22.43
C VAL A 134 0.91 -9.53 22.95
N ALA A 135 1.32 -10.73 22.54
CA ALA A 135 0.67 -11.95 23.01
C ALA A 135 0.79 -12.13 24.54
N LEU A 136 1.91 -11.70 25.13
CA LEU A 136 2.18 -11.80 26.58
C LEU A 136 1.65 -10.59 27.37
N PHE A 137 1.89 -9.37 26.91
CA PHE A 137 1.69 -8.11 27.66
C PHE A 137 0.76 -7.11 26.96
N GLY A 138 0.10 -7.48 25.87
CA GLY A 138 -0.69 -6.56 25.06
C GLY A 138 -1.91 -5.99 25.79
N LEU A 139 -2.29 -4.75 25.43
CA LEU A 139 -3.50 -4.11 25.89
C LEU A 139 -4.74 -4.67 25.18
N THR A 140 -5.77 -4.99 25.94
CA THR A 140 -7.06 -5.42 25.40
C THR A 140 -7.94 -4.20 25.13
N LYS A 141 -8.23 -3.91 23.84
CA LYS A 141 -9.19 -2.90 23.40
C LYS A 141 -10.24 -3.54 22.51
N LYS A 142 -11.52 -3.22 22.74
CA LYS A 142 -12.67 -3.80 22.00
C LYS A 142 -12.64 -5.34 21.95
N GLY A 143 -12.26 -5.98 23.05
CA GLY A 143 -12.23 -7.46 23.16
C GLY A 143 -11.03 -8.14 22.49
N ALA A 144 -10.09 -7.42 21.90
CA ALA A 144 -8.90 -7.98 21.26
C ALA A 144 -7.59 -7.40 21.82
N ARG A 145 -6.61 -8.28 22.03
CA ARG A 145 -5.29 -7.93 22.56
C ARG A 145 -4.35 -7.69 21.37
N ARG A 146 -4.24 -6.42 20.88
CA ARG A 146 -3.51 -6.08 19.64
C ARG A 146 -2.53 -4.93 19.79
N TRP A 147 -2.57 -4.21 20.91
CA TRP A 147 -1.88 -2.93 21.10
C TRP A 147 -0.80 -3.05 22.17
N LEU A 148 0.33 -2.38 21.94
CA LEU A 148 1.37 -2.14 22.92
C LEU A 148 1.43 -0.65 23.27
N ASN A 149 1.56 -0.35 24.55
CA ASN A 149 1.85 1.01 25.02
C ASN A 149 3.33 1.09 25.40
N VAL A 150 4.11 1.77 24.57
CA VAL A 150 5.55 2.02 24.79
C VAL A 150 5.75 3.55 24.84
N GLY A 151 4.83 4.26 25.54
CA GLY A 151 4.73 5.72 25.49
C GLY A 151 3.85 6.20 24.31
N ILE A 152 3.84 5.47 23.22
CA ILE A 152 2.92 5.61 22.07
C ILE A 152 2.20 4.28 21.90
N VAL A 153 0.90 4.33 21.60
CA VAL A 153 0.12 3.10 21.32
C VAL A 153 0.41 2.66 19.90
N ILE A 154 1.13 1.54 19.76
CA ILE A 154 1.48 0.94 18.47
C ILE A 154 0.78 -0.40 18.28
N GLN A 155 0.50 -0.76 17.03
CA GLN A 155 0.02 -2.08 16.63
C GLN A 155 1.12 -2.80 15.85
N PRO A 156 1.85 -3.76 16.44
CA PRO A 156 2.99 -4.40 15.79
C PRO A 156 2.66 -5.17 14.51
N SER A 157 1.43 -5.67 14.39
CA SER A 157 0.98 -6.33 13.16
C SER A 157 0.98 -5.41 11.92
N GLU A 158 0.89 -4.08 12.09
CA GLU A 158 1.04 -3.12 10.98
C GLU A 158 2.45 -3.14 10.40
N ILE A 159 3.47 -3.28 11.26
CA ILE A 159 4.88 -3.37 10.83
C ILE A 159 5.09 -4.62 9.97
N MET A 160 4.42 -5.72 10.31
CA MET A 160 4.56 -6.98 9.60
C MET A 160 4.07 -6.94 8.16
N LYS A 161 3.14 -6.07 7.82
CA LYS A 161 2.66 -5.88 6.44
C LYS A 161 3.77 -5.45 5.47
N ILE A 162 4.79 -4.76 5.96
CA ILE A 162 5.98 -4.35 5.19
C ILE A 162 7.18 -5.25 5.49
N ALA A 163 7.37 -5.65 6.76
CA ALA A 163 8.51 -6.48 7.16
C ALA A 163 8.47 -7.87 6.51
N MET A 164 7.27 -8.46 6.33
CA MET A 164 7.13 -9.79 5.76
C MET A 164 7.54 -9.85 4.27
N PRO A 165 7.02 -8.99 3.37
CA PRO A 165 7.50 -8.91 2.01
C PRO A 165 9.01 -8.65 1.90
N LEU A 166 9.55 -7.72 2.71
CA LEU A 166 10.97 -7.42 2.75
C LEU A 166 11.79 -8.67 3.11
N MET A 167 11.39 -9.40 4.16
CA MET A 167 12.10 -10.59 4.64
C MET A 167 12.11 -11.70 3.59
N LEU A 168 10.97 -12.00 2.98
CA LEU A 168 10.88 -13.05 1.97
C LEU A 168 11.62 -12.66 0.67
N ALA A 169 11.51 -11.42 0.23
CA ALA A 169 12.26 -10.94 -0.94
C ALA A 169 13.77 -11.01 -0.69
N TRP A 170 14.24 -10.66 0.52
CA TRP A 170 15.64 -10.84 0.94
C TRP A 170 16.04 -12.30 0.94
N TRP A 171 15.20 -13.19 1.45
CA TRP A 171 15.47 -14.63 1.50
C TRP A 171 15.71 -15.21 0.12
N PHE A 172 14.82 -14.91 -0.85
CA PHE A 172 14.94 -15.40 -2.22
C PHE A 172 16.10 -14.73 -2.98
N GLN A 173 16.36 -13.44 -2.77
CA GLN A 173 17.51 -12.75 -3.36
C GLN A 173 18.84 -13.41 -2.97
N LYS A 174 19.00 -13.82 -1.72
CA LYS A 174 20.20 -14.48 -1.24
C LYS A 174 20.45 -15.86 -1.85
N ARG A 175 19.41 -16.45 -2.47
CA ARG A 175 19.42 -17.77 -3.10
C ARG A 175 19.16 -17.72 -4.61
N GLU A 176 19.26 -16.53 -5.19
CA GLU A 176 19.10 -16.35 -6.62
C GLU A 176 20.04 -17.28 -7.41
N GLY A 177 19.46 -18.01 -8.39
CA GLY A 177 20.19 -19.00 -9.19
C GLY A 177 20.38 -20.39 -8.56
N GLN A 178 20.02 -20.60 -7.28
CA GLN A 178 20.15 -21.88 -6.56
C GLN A 178 18.89 -22.26 -5.76
N LEU A 179 17.72 -21.85 -6.22
CA LEU A 179 16.46 -22.13 -5.53
C LEU A 179 16.17 -23.63 -5.46
N ARG A 180 15.93 -24.13 -4.25
CA ARG A 180 15.58 -25.51 -3.94
C ARG A 180 14.17 -25.57 -3.33
N PRO A 181 13.45 -26.72 -3.41
CA PRO A 181 12.18 -26.89 -2.74
C PRO A 181 12.19 -26.55 -1.25
N LEU A 182 13.31 -26.83 -0.56
CA LEU A 182 13.51 -26.47 0.86
C LEU A 182 13.46 -24.97 1.10
N ASP A 183 13.86 -24.14 0.13
CA ASP A 183 13.83 -22.68 0.31
C ASP A 183 12.40 -22.16 0.36
N PHE A 184 11.48 -22.77 -0.37
CA PHE A 184 10.05 -22.48 -0.32
C PHE A 184 9.41 -22.95 1.00
N LEU A 185 9.84 -24.12 1.52
CA LEU A 185 9.41 -24.61 2.83
C LEU A 185 9.82 -23.61 3.94
N VAL A 186 11.07 -23.19 3.93
CA VAL A 186 11.58 -22.20 4.91
C VAL A 186 10.84 -20.86 4.76
N ALA A 187 10.59 -20.40 3.54
CA ALA A 187 9.82 -19.20 3.27
C ALA A 187 8.37 -19.32 3.83
N GLY A 188 7.75 -20.50 3.66
CA GLY A 188 6.46 -20.82 4.24
C GLY A 188 6.49 -20.78 5.78
N LEU A 189 7.50 -21.35 6.42
CA LEU A 189 7.66 -21.29 7.87
C LEU A 189 7.88 -19.86 8.37
N LEU A 190 8.73 -19.08 7.70
CA LEU A 190 8.92 -17.66 8.01
C LEU A 190 7.60 -16.87 7.92
N LEU A 191 6.74 -17.20 6.96
CA LEU A 191 5.43 -16.57 6.78
C LEU A 191 4.44 -17.01 7.87
N MET A 192 4.38 -18.30 8.17
CA MET A 192 3.39 -18.85 9.11
C MET A 192 3.61 -18.43 10.57
N VAL A 193 4.85 -18.14 10.97
CA VAL A 193 5.14 -17.68 12.34
C VAL A 193 4.41 -16.36 12.66
N PRO A 194 4.61 -15.24 11.95
CA PRO A 194 3.88 -14.01 12.26
C PRO A 194 2.38 -14.13 12.00
N VAL A 195 1.96 -14.83 10.94
CA VAL A 195 0.52 -15.05 10.67
C VAL A 195 -0.15 -15.77 11.83
N GLY A 196 0.43 -16.85 12.36
CA GLY A 196 -0.10 -17.58 13.51
C GLY A 196 -0.18 -16.73 14.77
N LEU A 197 0.84 -15.87 15.02
CA LEU A 197 0.83 -14.93 16.15
C LEU A 197 -0.28 -13.88 16.00
N ILE A 198 -0.51 -13.36 14.79
CA ILE A 198 -1.56 -12.37 14.52
C ILE A 198 -2.96 -13.01 14.63
N MET A 199 -3.12 -14.25 14.15
CA MET A 199 -4.39 -14.99 14.30
C MET A 199 -4.76 -15.20 15.76
N ARG A 200 -3.79 -15.43 16.66
CA ARG A 200 -4.02 -15.48 18.10
C ARG A 200 -4.46 -14.17 18.73
N GLN A 201 -4.23 -13.03 18.06
CA GLN A 201 -4.64 -11.69 18.49
C GLN A 201 -6.05 -11.31 18.01
N PRO A 202 -6.91 -12.23 17.64
CA PRO A 202 -8.12 -12.22 16.80
C PRO A 202 -8.16 -11.11 15.73
N ASP A 203 -7.05 -10.89 15.02
CA ASP A 203 -6.91 -9.90 13.94
C ASP A 203 -6.92 -10.59 12.56
N LEU A 204 -8.10 -11.02 12.13
CA LEU A 204 -8.29 -11.73 10.87
C LEU A 204 -7.90 -10.86 9.66
N GLY A 205 -8.26 -9.58 9.67
CA GLY A 205 -7.96 -8.66 8.56
C GLY A 205 -6.46 -8.53 8.31
N THR A 206 -5.69 -8.23 9.36
CA THR A 206 -4.23 -8.12 9.23
C THR A 206 -3.57 -9.46 8.91
N SER A 207 -4.09 -10.59 9.45
CA SER A 207 -3.59 -11.93 9.10
C SER A 207 -3.71 -12.21 7.60
N ILE A 208 -4.87 -11.92 7.00
CA ILE A 208 -5.10 -12.08 5.56
C ILE A 208 -4.13 -11.22 4.76
N LEU A 209 -3.93 -9.96 5.16
CA LEU A 209 -3.04 -9.03 4.45
C LEU A 209 -1.57 -9.49 4.50
N VAL A 210 -1.08 -9.91 5.68
CA VAL A 210 0.31 -10.40 5.82
C VAL A 210 0.50 -11.72 5.09
N LEU A 211 -0.47 -12.64 5.19
CA LEU A 211 -0.46 -13.91 4.47
C LEU A 211 -0.42 -13.68 2.95
N SER A 212 -1.31 -12.83 2.44
CA SER A 212 -1.39 -12.53 1.01
C SER A 212 -0.12 -11.86 0.48
N ALA A 213 0.43 -10.89 1.24
CA ALA A 213 1.67 -10.22 0.89
C ALA A 213 2.86 -11.20 0.84
N GLY A 214 2.97 -12.10 1.82
CA GLY A 214 4.02 -13.13 1.84
C GLY A 214 3.84 -14.17 0.74
N MET A 215 2.61 -14.65 0.52
CA MET A 215 2.30 -15.58 -0.57
C MET A 215 2.57 -14.99 -1.95
N ALA A 216 2.33 -13.68 -2.12
CA ALA A 216 2.69 -12.98 -3.36
C ALA A 216 4.20 -13.05 -3.64
N VAL A 217 5.06 -12.84 -2.62
CA VAL A 217 6.51 -13.00 -2.79
C VAL A 217 6.87 -14.43 -3.19
N ILE A 218 6.32 -15.43 -2.46
CA ILE A 218 6.58 -16.85 -2.72
C ILE A 218 6.12 -17.24 -4.13
N PHE A 219 4.96 -16.75 -4.56
CA PHE A 219 4.43 -16.96 -5.91
C PHE A 219 5.35 -16.37 -6.98
N PHE A 220 5.74 -15.11 -6.85
CA PHE A 220 6.62 -14.44 -7.82
C PHE A 220 8.04 -14.99 -7.81
N ALA A 221 8.48 -15.61 -6.70
CA ALA A 221 9.77 -16.32 -6.64
C ALA A 221 9.79 -17.60 -7.48
N GLY A 222 8.65 -18.05 -8.03
CA GLY A 222 8.53 -19.19 -8.91
C GLY A 222 7.96 -20.44 -8.25
N LEU A 223 7.07 -20.28 -7.25
CA LEU A 223 6.35 -21.43 -6.69
C LEU A 223 5.54 -22.13 -7.80
N SER A 224 5.69 -23.46 -7.89
CA SER A 224 4.99 -24.26 -8.89
C SER A 224 3.47 -24.18 -8.76
N TRP A 225 2.78 -23.99 -9.88
CA TRP A 225 1.32 -24.00 -9.96
C TRP A 225 0.69 -25.27 -9.38
N TRP A 226 1.38 -26.44 -9.48
CA TRP A 226 0.94 -27.69 -8.88
C TRP A 226 0.83 -27.64 -7.35
N LEU A 227 1.51 -26.72 -6.68
CA LEU A 227 1.41 -26.49 -5.25
C LEU A 227 0.35 -25.46 -4.87
N ILE A 228 -0.05 -24.59 -5.83
CA ILE A 228 -1.01 -23.52 -5.62
C ILE A 228 -2.44 -23.96 -5.94
N VAL A 229 -2.62 -24.66 -7.04
CA VAL A 229 -3.95 -25.04 -7.56
C VAL A 229 -4.72 -25.96 -6.60
N PRO A 230 -4.13 -27.02 -6.02
CA PRO A 230 -4.88 -27.91 -5.13
C PRO A 230 -5.44 -27.22 -3.88
N PRO A 231 -4.69 -26.37 -3.13
CA PRO A 231 -5.26 -25.62 -2.01
C PRO A 231 -6.38 -24.66 -2.43
N ILE A 232 -6.28 -24.04 -3.60
CA ILE A 232 -7.34 -23.15 -4.12
C ILE A 232 -8.60 -23.96 -4.40
N ILE A 233 -8.49 -25.10 -5.09
CA ILE A 233 -9.63 -25.99 -5.38
C ILE A 233 -10.26 -26.47 -4.08
N LEU A 234 -9.45 -26.92 -3.11
CA LEU A 234 -9.92 -27.36 -1.80
C LEU A 234 -10.65 -26.23 -1.06
N GLY A 235 -10.13 -25.01 -1.13
CA GLY A 235 -10.76 -23.83 -0.55
C GLY A 235 -12.11 -23.51 -1.20
N VAL A 236 -12.21 -23.57 -2.53
CA VAL A 236 -13.47 -23.37 -3.26
C VAL A 236 -14.49 -24.45 -2.90
N ILE A 237 -14.08 -25.71 -2.86
CA ILE A 237 -14.94 -26.81 -2.42
C ILE A 237 -15.38 -26.59 -0.96
N GLY A 238 -14.46 -26.20 -0.07
CA GLY A 238 -14.76 -25.91 1.33
C GLY A 238 -15.81 -24.80 1.48
N VAL A 239 -15.66 -23.71 0.75
CA VAL A 239 -16.67 -22.62 0.72
C VAL A 239 -18.01 -23.12 0.19
N GLY A 240 -18.01 -23.91 -0.90
CA GLY A 240 -19.24 -24.53 -1.43
C GLY A 240 -19.96 -25.42 -0.41
N LEU A 241 -19.20 -26.23 0.32
CA LEU A 241 -19.75 -27.07 1.39
C LEU A 241 -20.35 -26.23 2.53
N VAL A 242 -19.67 -25.18 2.94
CA VAL A 242 -20.17 -24.26 3.99
C VAL A 242 -21.48 -23.60 3.56
N VAL A 243 -21.61 -23.17 2.30
CA VAL A 243 -22.86 -22.60 1.75
C VAL A 243 -23.97 -23.66 1.70
N LEU A 244 -23.66 -24.87 1.24
CA LEU A 244 -24.65 -25.95 1.13
C LEU A 244 -25.18 -26.44 2.51
N PHE A 245 -24.31 -26.48 3.50
CA PHE A 245 -24.63 -26.94 4.85
C PHE A 245 -24.84 -25.80 5.86
N GLU A 246 -25.05 -24.59 5.38
CA GLU A 246 -25.28 -23.39 6.22
C GLU A 246 -26.32 -23.61 7.31
N PRO A 247 -27.53 -24.16 7.04
CA PRO A 247 -28.57 -24.34 8.07
C PRO A 247 -28.11 -25.22 9.25
N THR A 248 -27.23 -26.19 8.97
CA THR A 248 -26.71 -27.12 9.99
C THR A 248 -25.49 -26.53 10.70
N LEU A 249 -24.56 -25.98 9.93
CA LEU A 249 -23.28 -25.44 10.45
C LEU A 249 -23.45 -24.15 11.26
N CYS A 250 -24.51 -23.39 10.96
CA CYS A 250 -24.83 -22.14 11.64
C CYS A 250 -26.02 -22.28 12.62
N ALA A 251 -26.46 -23.54 12.93
CA ALA A 251 -27.49 -23.79 13.95
C ALA A 251 -26.98 -23.36 15.34
N ASP A 252 -27.91 -22.88 16.17
CA ASP A 252 -27.63 -22.52 17.56
C ASP A 252 -27.09 -23.72 18.34
N GLY A 253 -25.95 -23.54 19.00
CA GLY A 253 -25.29 -24.58 19.79
C GLY A 253 -24.29 -25.44 19.00
N PHE A 254 -24.23 -25.37 17.67
CA PHE A 254 -23.22 -26.08 16.90
C PHE A 254 -21.86 -25.32 16.94
N ARG A 255 -20.83 -25.98 17.45
CA ARG A 255 -19.46 -25.45 17.48
C ARG A 255 -18.59 -26.08 16.41
N TRP A 256 -17.92 -25.23 15.63
CA TRP A 256 -16.97 -25.71 14.63
C TRP A 256 -15.69 -26.21 15.31
N PRO A 257 -15.18 -27.40 14.98
CA PRO A 257 -14.03 -27.99 15.65
C PRO A 257 -12.72 -27.24 15.38
N ILE A 258 -12.62 -26.49 14.27
CA ILE A 258 -11.38 -25.86 13.79
C ILE A 258 -11.39 -24.34 13.99
N LEU A 259 -12.57 -23.70 13.95
CA LEU A 259 -12.71 -22.25 14.00
C LEU A 259 -13.11 -21.78 15.40
N HIS A 260 -12.59 -20.62 15.79
CA HIS A 260 -13.04 -19.93 16.99
C HIS A 260 -14.46 -19.36 16.82
N ASP A 261 -15.20 -19.24 17.91
CA ASP A 261 -16.60 -18.77 17.91
C ASP A 261 -16.77 -17.44 17.16
N TYR A 262 -15.81 -16.48 17.29
CA TYR A 262 -15.87 -15.21 16.58
C TYR A 262 -15.68 -15.35 15.05
N GLN A 263 -14.97 -16.38 14.58
CA GLN A 263 -14.78 -16.65 13.15
C GLN A 263 -16.02 -17.32 12.57
N GLN A 264 -16.57 -18.29 13.29
CA GLN A 264 -17.85 -18.92 12.94
C GLN A 264 -18.95 -17.88 12.82
N GLN A 265 -19.10 -16.98 13.83
CA GLN A 265 -20.10 -15.93 13.80
C GLN A 265 -19.94 -15.02 12.57
N ARG A 266 -18.70 -14.66 12.15
CA ARG A 266 -18.49 -13.85 10.96
C ARG A 266 -18.92 -14.53 9.68
N ILE A 267 -18.70 -15.85 9.56
CA ILE A 267 -19.12 -16.65 8.40
C ILE A 267 -20.64 -16.77 8.38
N CYS A 268 -21.24 -17.12 9.51
CA CYS A 268 -22.70 -17.26 9.60
C CYS A 268 -23.43 -15.92 9.39
N THR A 269 -22.89 -14.80 9.90
CA THR A 269 -23.45 -13.46 9.64
C THR A 269 -23.28 -13.04 8.17
N LEU A 270 -22.24 -13.53 7.47
CA LEU A 270 -22.11 -13.29 6.03
C LEU A 270 -23.18 -14.04 5.22
N LEU A 271 -23.42 -15.31 5.56
CA LEU A 271 -24.38 -16.17 4.85
C LEU A 271 -25.82 -15.72 5.11
N ASP A 272 -26.11 -15.35 6.35
CA ASP A 272 -27.42 -14.83 6.76
C ASP A 272 -27.23 -13.61 7.69
N PRO A 273 -27.15 -12.39 7.12
CA PRO A 273 -26.98 -11.16 7.90
C PRO A 273 -28.16 -10.86 8.86
N SER A 274 -29.34 -11.47 8.63
CA SER A 274 -30.51 -11.27 9.49
C SER A 274 -30.36 -11.90 10.89
N ARG A 275 -29.41 -12.82 11.08
CA ARG A 275 -29.09 -13.44 12.38
C ARG A 275 -28.43 -12.48 13.38
N ASP A 276 -27.80 -11.42 12.89
CA ASP A 276 -27.18 -10.40 13.75
C ASP A 276 -27.71 -8.99 13.40
N PRO A 277 -29.01 -8.73 13.66
CA PRO A 277 -29.70 -7.55 13.18
C PRO A 277 -29.30 -6.25 13.90
N LEU A 278 -28.51 -6.34 15.00
CA LEU A 278 -28.00 -5.19 15.77
C LEU A 278 -26.48 -5.05 15.73
N GLY A 279 -25.78 -6.03 15.13
CA GLY A 279 -24.33 -6.03 15.05
C GLY A 279 -23.79 -5.92 13.62
N LYS A 280 -22.91 -6.83 13.22
CA LYS A 280 -22.26 -6.79 11.91
C LYS A 280 -23.20 -7.09 10.75
N GLY A 281 -24.26 -7.85 10.97
CA GLY A 281 -25.31 -8.09 9.97
C GLY A 281 -25.99 -6.81 9.57
N PHE A 282 -26.31 -5.93 10.54
CA PHE A 282 -26.85 -4.60 10.27
C PHE A 282 -25.94 -3.79 9.34
N HIS A 283 -24.62 -3.77 9.61
CA HIS A 283 -23.68 -3.03 8.77
C HIS A 283 -23.65 -3.53 7.34
N ILE A 284 -23.71 -4.87 7.13
CA ILE A 284 -23.73 -5.48 5.79
C ILE A 284 -25.00 -5.08 5.05
N ILE A 285 -26.16 -5.24 5.69
CA ILE A 285 -27.47 -4.92 5.10
C ILE A 285 -27.52 -3.44 4.71
N GLN A 286 -27.16 -2.54 5.62
CA GLN A 286 -27.19 -1.09 5.35
C GLN A 286 -26.18 -0.70 4.27
N GLY A 287 -25.00 -1.33 4.25
CA GLY A 287 -24.01 -1.13 3.18
C GLY A 287 -24.54 -1.53 1.81
N MET A 288 -25.20 -2.70 1.70
CA MET A 288 -25.82 -3.17 0.45
C MET A 288 -26.98 -2.28 0.02
N ILE A 289 -27.85 -1.84 0.97
CA ILE A 289 -28.93 -0.90 0.69
C ILE A 289 -28.38 0.42 0.17
N ALA A 290 -27.33 0.95 0.78
CA ALA A 290 -26.69 2.19 0.36
C ALA A 290 -26.17 2.09 -1.08
N ILE A 291 -25.36 1.07 -1.38
CA ILE A 291 -24.83 0.84 -2.74
C ILE A 291 -25.97 0.67 -3.74
N GLY A 292 -26.97 -0.15 -3.43
CA GLY A 292 -28.12 -0.41 -4.31
C GLY A 292 -28.96 0.84 -4.55
N SER A 293 -29.14 1.68 -3.52
CA SER A 293 -29.92 2.92 -3.61
C SER A 293 -29.24 4.01 -4.43
N GLY A 294 -27.92 3.91 -4.65
CA GLY A 294 -27.19 4.81 -5.54
C GLY A 294 -27.55 4.66 -7.03
N GLY A 295 -28.08 3.50 -7.43
CA GLY A 295 -28.48 3.25 -8.82
C GLY A 295 -27.31 3.43 -9.80
N PHE A 296 -27.64 3.92 -11.01
CA PHE A 296 -26.64 4.07 -12.08
C PHE A 296 -25.77 5.33 -11.90
N TRP A 297 -26.36 6.47 -11.59
CA TRP A 297 -25.70 7.79 -11.54
C TRP A 297 -25.35 8.26 -10.11
N GLY A 298 -25.83 7.58 -9.08
CA GLY A 298 -25.74 8.02 -7.70
C GLY A 298 -26.86 9.02 -7.31
N LYS A 299 -26.99 9.24 -6.01
CA LYS A 299 -27.91 10.25 -5.47
C LYS A 299 -27.39 11.68 -5.60
N GLY A 300 -26.08 11.82 -5.90
CA GLY A 300 -25.38 13.09 -5.93
C GLY A 300 -24.51 13.31 -4.69
N PHE A 301 -23.48 14.14 -4.88
CA PHE A 301 -22.54 14.50 -3.82
C PHE A 301 -23.26 15.16 -2.63
N MET A 302 -22.99 14.72 -1.40
CA MET A 302 -23.65 15.17 -0.16
C MET A 302 -25.15 14.83 -0.06
N GLN A 303 -25.68 13.94 -0.92
CA GLN A 303 -27.11 13.58 -0.93
C GLN A 303 -27.36 12.10 -0.55
N GLY A 304 -26.39 11.42 -0.01
CA GLY A 304 -26.50 10.06 0.48
C GLY A 304 -27.41 9.96 1.71
N THR A 305 -28.60 9.40 1.59
CA THR A 305 -29.58 9.33 2.70
C THR A 305 -29.14 8.33 3.78
N GLN A 306 -28.61 7.15 3.40
CA GLN A 306 -28.12 6.16 4.37
C GLN A 306 -26.90 6.69 5.15
N THR A 307 -26.06 7.43 4.44
CA THR A 307 -24.85 8.06 5.03
C THR A 307 -25.22 9.19 5.98
N HIS A 308 -26.14 10.10 5.59
CA HIS A 308 -26.46 11.32 6.35
C HIS A 308 -27.46 11.08 7.50
N LEU A 309 -28.26 10.02 7.44
CA LEU A 309 -29.18 9.63 8.52
C LEU A 309 -28.52 8.67 9.54
N ASP A 310 -27.20 8.51 9.51
CA ASP A 310 -26.41 7.67 10.43
C ASP A 310 -26.76 6.16 10.41
N PHE A 311 -27.40 5.67 9.31
CA PHE A 311 -27.68 4.24 9.19
C PHE A 311 -26.42 3.40 8.95
N ILE A 312 -25.29 4.01 8.52
CA ILE A 312 -24.00 3.33 8.36
C ILE A 312 -23.04 3.79 9.46
N PRO A 313 -22.89 3.04 10.57
CA PRO A 313 -22.09 3.49 11.73
C PRO A 313 -20.62 3.73 11.42
N GLU A 314 -20.00 2.86 10.59
CA GLU A 314 -18.57 2.93 10.21
C GLU A 314 -18.38 3.53 8.78
N ARG A 315 -19.23 4.50 8.39
CA ARG A 315 -19.23 5.12 7.07
C ARG A 315 -17.93 5.84 6.67
N THR A 316 -17.10 6.18 7.63
CA THR A 316 -15.81 6.86 7.37
C THR A 316 -14.62 5.91 7.38
N THR A 317 -14.78 4.70 7.88
CA THR A 317 -13.73 3.69 8.05
C THR A 317 -13.97 2.49 7.15
N ASP A 318 -14.53 1.41 7.68
CA ASP A 318 -14.63 0.13 6.99
C ASP A 318 -15.69 0.12 5.89
N PHE A 319 -16.77 0.89 6.05
CA PHE A 319 -17.92 0.96 5.13
C PHE A 319 -17.95 2.24 4.28
N VAL A 320 -16.83 2.92 4.12
CA VAL A 320 -16.74 4.13 3.31
C VAL A 320 -17.12 3.90 1.84
N PHE A 321 -16.88 2.71 1.31
CA PHE A 321 -17.28 2.32 -0.05
C PHE A 321 -18.78 2.33 -0.24
N ALA A 322 -19.58 2.02 0.80
CA ALA A 322 -21.02 2.12 0.75
C ALA A 322 -21.50 3.59 0.59
N ALA A 323 -20.87 4.50 1.34
CA ALA A 323 -21.16 5.94 1.22
C ALA A 323 -20.79 6.46 -0.17
N PHE A 324 -19.61 6.07 -0.69
CA PHE A 324 -19.19 6.41 -2.05
C PHE A 324 -20.16 5.87 -3.10
N GLY A 325 -20.55 4.59 -2.98
CA GLY A 325 -21.47 3.94 -3.91
C GLY A 325 -22.88 4.56 -3.90
N GLU A 326 -23.36 5.02 -2.76
CA GLU A 326 -24.64 5.71 -2.63
C GLU A 326 -24.64 7.05 -3.38
N GLU A 327 -23.55 7.83 -3.24
CA GLU A 327 -23.46 9.18 -3.80
C GLU A 327 -23.12 9.21 -5.28
N PHE A 328 -22.20 8.32 -5.73
CA PHE A 328 -21.67 8.31 -7.09
C PHE A 328 -22.21 7.17 -7.97
N GLY A 329 -22.99 6.25 -7.41
CA GLY A 329 -23.65 5.15 -8.12
C GLY A 329 -22.69 4.18 -8.78
N LEU A 330 -23.24 3.43 -9.76
CA LEU A 330 -22.48 2.43 -10.52
C LEU A 330 -21.32 3.07 -11.30
N VAL A 331 -21.55 4.22 -11.94
CA VAL A 331 -20.51 4.90 -12.73
C VAL A 331 -19.35 5.31 -11.86
N GLY A 332 -19.62 5.92 -10.69
CA GLY A 332 -18.56 6.28 -9.74
C GLY A 332 -17.78 5.05 -9.25
N ASN A 333 -18.47 3.96 -8.92
CA ASN A 333 -17.84 2.70 -8.49
C ASN A 333 -16.95 2.12 -9.58
N LEU A 334 -17.38 2.12 -10.85
CA LEU A 334 -16.56 1.65 -11.97
C LEU A 334 -15.32 2.53 -12.19
N LEU A 335 -15.45 3.86 -12.07
CA LEU A 335 -14.31 4.78 -12.16
C LEU A 335 -13.31 4.55 -11.00
N LEU A 336 -13.80 4.32 -9.78
CA LEU A 336 -12.96 4.01 -8.63
C LEU A 336 -12.21 2.70 -8.83
N ILE A 337 -12.89 1.65 -9.28
CA ILE A 337 -12.29 0.35 -9.61
C ILE A 337 -11.25 0.51 -10.73
N ALA A 338 -11.56 1.27 -11.77
CA ALA A 338 -10.59 1.55 -12.85
C ALA A 338 -9.35 2.28 -12.34
N GLY A 339 -9.49 3.21 -11.38
CA GLY A 339 -8.37 3.88 -10.69
C GLY A 339 -7.49 2.88 -9.94
N PHE A 340 -8.08 1.94 -9.20
CA PHE A 340 -7.32 0.87 -8.53
C PHE A 340 -6.64 -0.07 -9.53
N ILE A 341 -7.35 -0.50 -10.58
CA ILE A 341 -6.77 -1.35 -11.64
C ILE A 341 -5.59 -0.64 -12.29
N PHE A 342 -5.70 0.64 -12.63
CA PHE A 342 -4.61 1.44 -13.19
C PHE A 342 -3.38 1.45 -12.28
N LEU A 343 -3.57 1.69 -10.97
CA LEU A 343 -2.49 1.70 -9.99
C LEU A 343 -1.82 0.32 -9.88
N ILE A 344 -2.61 -0.76 -9.85
CA ILE A 344 -2.13 -2.14 -9.77
C ILE A 344 -1.35 -2.51 -11.02
N LEU A 345 -1.88 -2.25 -12.21
CA LEU A 345 -1.20 -2.54 -13.47
C LEU A 345 0.12 -1.77 -13.58
N ARG A 346 0.14 -0.49 -13.17
CA ARG A 346 1.38 0.30 -13.15
C ARG A 346 2.39 -0.25 -12.13
N GLY A 347 1.93 -0.63 -10.93
CA GLY A 347 2.79 -1.25 -9.92
C GLY A 347 3.39 -2.59 -10.39
N LEU A 348 2.61 -3.44 -11.06
CA LEU A 348 3.11 -4.68 -11.66
C LEU A 348 4.12 -4.41 -12.79
N ALA A 349 3.89 -3.40 -13.62
CA ALA A 349 4.86 -3.00 -14.65
C ALA A 349 6.19 -2.58 -14.00
N ILE A 350 6.15 -1.78 -12.93
CA ILE A 350 7.35 -1.40 -12.15
C ILE A 350 8.03 -2.66 -11.56
N ALA A 351 7.26 -3.61 -11.06
CA ALA A 351 7.80 -4.85 -10.49
C ALA A 351 8.54 -5.69 -11.54
N VAL A 352 7.95 -5.88 -12.73
CA VAL A 352 8.58 -6.63 -13.84
C VAL A 352 9.90 -6.00 -14.28
N GLU A 353 9.95 -4.67 -14.27
CA GLU A 353 11.11 -3.89 -14.71
C GLU A 353 12.16 -3.67 -13.62
N GLY A 354 11.94 -4.21 -12.41
CA GLY A 354 12.84 -4.07 -11.27
C GLY A 354 14.26 -4.59 -11.55
N PRO A 355 15.33 -3.88 -11.12
CA PRO A 355 16.72 -4.20 -11.50
C PRO A 355 17.28 -5.46 -10.83
N THR A 356 16.70 -5.91 -9.72
CA THR A 356 17.14 -7.11 -8.97
C THR A 356 15.93 -7.99 -8.63
N LEU A 357 16.17 -9.27 -8.36
CA LEU A 357 15.12 -10.19 -7.90
C LEU A 357 14.41 -9.64 -6.66
N PHE A 358 15.17 -9.12 -5.68
CA PHE A 358 14.62 -8.47 -4.49
C PHE A 358 13.64 -7.35 -4.84
N ALA A 359 14.04 -6.44 -5.74
CA ALA A 359 13.21 -5.31 -6.14
C ALA A 359 11.92 -5.77 -6.83
N ARG A 360 12.02 -6.77 -7.74
CA ARG A 360 10.87 -7.36 -8.44
C ARG A 360 9.89 -8.01 -7.47
N LEU A 361 10.38 -8.87 -6.59
CA LEU A 361 9.55 -9.58 -5.62
C LEU A 361 8.86 -8.61 -4.64
N LEU A 362 9.62 -7.64 -4.13
CA LEU A 362 9.10 -6.66 -3.19
C LEU A 362 8.04 -5.75 -3.83
N ALA A 363 8.33 -5.20 -5.01
CA ALA A 363 7.39 -4.34 -5.71
C ALA A 363 6.11 -5.11 -6.13
N GLY A 364 6.24 -6.34 -6.61
CA GLY A 364 5.10 -7.19 -6.95
C GLY A 364 4.22 -7.50 -5.74
N SER A 365 4.83 -7.87 -4.61
CA SER A 365 4.10 -8.15 -3.37
C SER A 365 3.38 -6.90 -2.83
N VAL A 366 4.05 -5.75 -2.79
CA VAL A 366 3.44 -4.48 -2.37
C VAL A 366 2.25 -4.13 -3.26
N THR A 367 2.40 -4.29 -4.58
CA THR A 367 1.30 -4.04 -5.54
C THR A 367 0.12 -4.96 -5.31
N LEU A 368 0.36 -6.28 -5.13
CA LEU A 368 -0.71 -7.22 -4.80
C LEU A 368 -1.34 -6.94 -3.44
N SER A 369 -0.59 -6.41 -2.46
CA SER A 369 -1.17 -5.97 -1.19
C SER A 369 -2.21 -4.87 -1.42
N PHE A 370 -1.97 -3.88 -2.29
CA PHE A 370 -2.98 -2.88 -2.67
C PHE A 370 -4.22 -3.51 -3.28
N PHE A 371 -4.04 -4.48 -4.17
CA PHE A 371 -5.18 -5.23 -4.72
C PHE A 371 -6.00 -5.90 -3.63
N ILE A 372 -5.36 -6.63 -2.72
CA ILE A 372 -6.05 -7.34 -1.63
C ILE A 372 -6.78 -6.36 -0.70
N TYR A 373 -6.18 -5.21 -0.36
CA TYR A 373 -6.85 -4.18 0.42
C TYR A 373 -8.15 -3.70 -0.24
N ALA A 374 -8.09 -3.34 -1.53
CA ALA A 374 -9.25 -2.87 -2.28
C ALA A 374 -10.30 -3.98 -2.44
N PHE A 375 -9.87 -5.18 -2.84
CA PHE A 375 -10.75 -6.33 -3.06
C PHE A 375 -11.47 -6.76 -1.78
N VAL A 376 -10.74 -6.88 -0.66
CA VAL A 376 -11.33 -7.31 0.61
C VAL A 376 -12.30 -6.24 1.15
N ASN A 377 -11.94 -4.94 1.08
CA ASN A 377 -12.84 -3.89 1.54
C ASN A 377 -14.12 -3.83 0.69
N MET A 378 -13.98 -3.72 -0.64
CA MET A 378 -15.15 -3.67 -1.52
C MET A 378 -16.00 -4.93 -1.41
N GLY A 379 -15.37 -6.11 -1.33
CA GLY A 379 -16.05 -7.40 -1.19
C GLY A 379 -16.82 -7.54 0.12
N MET A 380 -16.26 -7.05 1.26
CA MET A 380 -16.97 -7.13 2.53
C MET A 380 -18.16 -6.16 2.61
N VAL A 381 -18.02 -4.97 2.00
CA VAL A 381 -19.11 -3.97 1.98
C VAL A 381 -20.24 -4.40 1.04
N SER A 382 -19.91 -5.11 -0.05
CA SER A 382 -20.87 -5.68 -1.00
C SER A 382 -21.50 -7.00 -0.53
N GLY A 383 -21.16 -7.50 0.68
CA GLY A 383 -21.67 -8.75 1.21
C GLY A 383 -21.11 -10.01 0.54
N MET A 384 -20.02 -9.93 -0.22
CA MET A 384 -19.33 -11.09 -0.82
C MET A 384 -18.30 -11.73 0.11
N LEU A 385 -17.75 -10.95 1.05
CA LEU A 385 -16.72 -11.39 1.99
C LEU A 385 -17.13 -11.04 3.43
N PRO A 386 -16.67 -11.83 4.43
CA PRO A 386 -16.97 -11.54 5.83
C PRO A 386 -16.34 -10.20 6.25
N VAL A 387 -17.00 -9.50 7.17
CA VAL A 387 -16.52 -8.22 7.70
C VAL A 387 -15.26 -8.45 8.53
N VAL A 388 -14.11 -8.01 8.02
CA VAL A 388 -12.80 -8.21 8.66
C VAL A 388 -12.15 -6.91 9.14
N GLY A 389 -12.69 -5.74 8.74
CA GLY A 389 -12.18 -4.45 9.17
C GLY A 389 -10.88 -4.05 8.45
N VAL A 390 -10.86 -4.17 7.12
CA VAL A 390 -9.75 -3.74 6.27
C VAL A 390 -10.13 -2.42 5.61
N PRO A 391 -9.35 -1.33 5.80
CA PRO A 391 -9.68 -0.03 5.20
C PRO A 391 -9.44 -0.03 3.69
N LEU A 392 -10.25 0.72 2.94
CA LEU A 392 -10.05 0.96 1.51
C LEU A 392 -8.91 1.97 1.31
N PRO A 393 -7.86 1.64 0.55
CA PRO A 393 -6.72 2.51 0.33
C PRO A 393 -7.12 3.91 -0.15
N PHE A 394 -6.55 4.96 0.43
CA PHE A 394 -6.81 6.38 0.20
C PHE A 394 -8.20 6.89 0.61
N ILE A 395 -9.22 6.04 0.58
CA ILE A 395 -10.62 6.45 0.78
C ILE A 395 -11.01 6.37 2.26
N SER A 396 -10.67 5.26 2.93
CA SER A 396 -11.02 5.04 4.34
C SER A 396 -10.18 5.90 5.30
N TYR A 397 -10.82 6.38 6.35
CA TYR A 397 -10.13 7.00 7.47
C TYR A 397 -9.31 5.94 8.24
N GLY A 398 -7.99 6.18 8.39
CA GLY A 398 -7.12 5.29 9.15
C GLY A 398 -5.66 5.78 9.16
N GLY A 399 -5.18 6.25 10.33
CA GLY A 399 -3.83 6.82 10.44
C GLY A 399 -2.72 5.81 10.16
N THR A 400 -2.73 4.66 10.84
CA THR A 400 -1.69 3.62 10.69
C THR A 400 -1.72 2.96 9.30
N ALA A 401 -2.91 2.73 8.76
CA ALA A 401 -3.07 2.21 7.42
C ALA A 401 -2.50 3.16 6.36
N MET A 402 -2.72 4.48 6.50
CA MET A 402 -2.14 5.48 5.59
C MET A 402 -0.61 5.50 5.64
N VAL A 403 0.00 5.35 6.82
CA VAL A 403 1.46 5.24 6.97
C VAL A 403 1.98 4.01 6.20
N THR A 404 1.34 2.85 6.39
CA THR A 404 1.70 1.61 5.69
C THR A 404 1.55 1.74 4.17
N LEU A 405 0.48 2.42 3.70
CA LEU A 405 0.29 2.75 2.28
C LEU A 405 1.41 3.65 1.76
N GLY A 406 1.76 4.71 2.51
CA GLY A 406 2.86 5.61 2.15
C GLY A 406 4.21 4.88 2.04
N LEU A 407 4.50 3.96 2.97
CA LEU A 407 5.68 3.10 2.92
C LEU A 407 5.68 2.22 1.66
N GLY A 408 4.57 1.53 1.38
CA GLY A 408 4.43 0.66 0.21
C GLY A 408 4.61 1.42 -1.12
N LEU A 409 3.94 2.56 -1.27
CA LEU A 409 4.09 3.42 -2.46
C LEU A 409 5.49 4.00 -2.60
N GLY A 410 6.13 4.36 -1.47
CA GLY A 410 7.52 4.79 -1.44
C GLY A 410 8.47 3.71 -1.94
N ILE A 411 8.23 2.44 -1.57
CA ILE A 411 8.98 1.29 -2.08
C ILE A 411 8.80 1.15 -3.59
N LEU A 412 7.57 1.24 -4.11
CA LEU A 412 7.32 1.19 -5.56
C LEU A 412 8.04 2.31 -6.31
N MET A 413 7.98 3.54 -5.79
CA MET A 413 8.71 4.69 -6.36
C MET A 413 10.23 4.50 -6.30
N SER A 414 10.75 3.91 -5.21
CA SER A 414 12.18 3.58 -5.07
C SER A 414 12.64 2.58 -6.15
N VAL A 415 11.86 1.54 -6.40
CA VAL A 415 12.15 0.53 -7.43
C VAL A 415 12.10 1.16 -8.82
N ALA A 416 11.09 1.98 -9.12
CA ALA A 416 10.97 2.70 -10.38
C ALA A 416 12.17 3.62 -10.64
N LYS A 417 12.61 4.36 -9.61
CA LYS A 417 13.79 5.24 -9.68
C LYS A 417 15.09 4.47 -9.92
N ALA A 418 15.26 3.33 -9.24
CA ALA A 418 16.46 2.50 -9.39
C ALA A 418 16.63 1.97 -10.82
N LYS A 419 15.54 1.67 -11.54
CA LYS A 419 15.55 1.29 -12.96
C LYS A 419 16.16 2.39 -13.83
N GLN A 420 15.72 3.63 -13.66
CA GLN A 420 16.19 4.75 -14.49
C GLN A 420 17.68 5.01 -14.33
N LEU A 421 18.24 4.76 -13.12
CA LEU A 421 19.67 4.93 -12.85
C LEU A 421 20.55 3.84 -13.47
N VAL A 422 19.99 2.66 -13.79
CA VAL A 422 20.71 1.55 -14.43
C VAL A 422 20.68 1.70 -15.96
N GLN A 423 19.70 2.41 -16.50
CA GLN A 423 19.52 2.61 -17.95
C GLN A 423 20.15 3.90 -18.47
N SER A 424 20.58 4.82 -17.58
CA SER A 424 21.29 6.06 -17.89
C SER A 424 22.81 5.87 -17.72
#